data_aa53aaaae6bf54cd2446473f9711fb8d
#
_entry.id   aa53aaaae6bf54cd2446473f9711fb8d
#
_cell.length_a   1.000
_cell.length_b   1.000
_cell.length_c   1.000
_cell.angle_alpha   90.00
_cell.angle_beta   90.00
_cell.angle_gamma   90.00
#
_symmetry.space_group_name_H-M   'P 1'
#
loop_
_entity.id
_entity.type
_entity.pdbx_description
1 polymer ?
#
loop_
_entity_poly.entity_id
_entity_poly.type
_entity_poly.pdbx_seq_one_letter_code
_entity_poly.pdbx_strand_id
1 'polypeptide(L)'
;MEIFLTSSRDKLKERRSRSMSLVHIVAVITAHSGKREEILSAFKKNVPLVHQEDGCIEYGAVIDTENVGPFQAKLGEDTFFVIEKWESLDHLMAHASSDHMKSYAAKTKELIANRQIHVLSAA
;
A
#
# COMPACT_ATOMS: atom_id res chain seq x y z
N MET A 1 -24.16 36.90 -1.66
CA MET A 1 -23.09 36.00 -1.55
C MET A 1 -23.36 34.76 -2.33
N GLU A 2 -22.41 34.37 -3.10
CA GLU A 2 -22.57 33.22 -3.86
C GLU A 2 -22.36 32.01 -3.08
N ILE A 3 -23.28 31.16 -3.11
CA ILE A 3 -23.12 29.93 -2.50
C ILE A 3 -22.58 29.01 -3.49
N PHE A 4 -21.65 28.56 -3.40
CA PHE A 4 -20.90 27.68 -4.15
C PHE A 4 -21.61 26.39 -4.48
N LEU A 5 -22.59 26.48 -5.32
CA LEU A 5 -23.22 25.32 -5.89
C LEU A 5 -22.30 24.80 -6.97
N THR A 6 -21.57 23.81 -6.67
CA THR A 6 -20.70 23.18 -7.66
C THR A 6 -21.56 22.51 -8.70
N SER A 7 -21.34 22.83 -9.96
CA SER A 7 -22.08 22.22 -11.06
C SER A 7 -21.70 20.75 -11.22
N SER A 8 -22.54 19.98 -11.88
CA SER A 8 -22.24 18.58 -12.19
C SER A 8 -20.93 18.41 -12.97
N ARG A 9 -20.66 19.37 -13.87
CA ARG A 9 -19.42 19.38 -14.64
C ARG A 9 -18.21 19.57 -13.74
N ASP A 10 -18.28 20.48 -12.75
CA ASP A 10 -17.18 20.73 -11.82
C ASP A 10 -16.95 19.53 -10.91
N LYS A 11 -18.02 18.91 -10.44
CA LYS A 11 -17.91 17.69 -9.64
C LYS A 11 -17.26 16.55 -10.42
N LEU A 12 -17.55 16.45 -11.71
CA LEU A 12 -16.92 15.46 -12.57
C LEU A 12 -15.42 15.72 -12.73
N LYS A 13 -15.03 16.98 -12.90
CA LYS A 13 -13.63 17.35 -12.98
C LYS A 13 -12.88 17.04 -11.68
N GLU A 14 -13.49 17.33 -10.55
CA GLU A 14 -12.91 17.02 -9.24
C GLU A 14 -12.67 15.52 -9.07
N ARG A 15 -13.64 14.69 -9.47
CA ARG A 15 -13.49 13.24 -9.41
C ARG A 15 -12.41 12.73 -10.32
N ARG A 16 -12.34 13.24 -11.56
CA ARG A 16 -11.28 12.87 -12.50
C ARG A 16 -9.92 13.25 -11.98
N SER A 17 -9.80 14.45 -11.44
CA SER A 17 -8.54 14.92 -10.86
C SER A 17 -8.07 14.02 -9.74
N ARG A 18 -8.97 13.64 -8.82
CA ARG A 18 -8.62 12.74 -7.72
C ARG A 18 -8.26 11.34 -8.20
N SER A 19 -9.04 10.77 -9.15
CA SER A 19 -8.77 9.41 -9.63
C SER A 19 -7.50 9.33 -10.46
N MET A 20 -7.05 10.45 -11.05
CA MET A 20 -5.83 10.50 -11.84
C MET A 20 -4.61 10.98 -11.06
N SER A 21 -4.79 11.39 -9.82
CA SER A 21 -3.68 11.79 -8.98
C SER A 21 -2.96 10.57 -8.42
N LEU A 22 -1.64 10.66 -8.32
CA LEU A 22 -0.83 9.63 -7.71
C LEU A 22 -1.27 9.35 -6.29
N VAL A 23 -1.31 8.10 -5.92
CA VAL A 23 -1.52 7.70 -4.53
C VAL A 23 -0.30 6.95 -4.01
N HIS A 24 0.03 7.22 -2.77
CA HIS A 24 1.15 6.60 -2.06
C HIS A 24 0.57 5.73 -0.96
N ILE A 25 1.09 4.53 -0.80
CA ILE A 25 0.64 3.62 0.25
C ILE A 25 1.79 3.35 1.20
N VAL A 26 1.49 3.44 2.48
CA VAL A 26 2.37 2.92 3.52
C VAL A 26 1.53 1.95 4.34
N ALA A 27 1.80 0.67 4.18
CA ALA A 27 1.14 -0.35 4.99
C ALA A 27 2.09 -0.80 6.09
N VAL A 28 1.59 -0.85 7.31
CA VAL A 28 2.34 -1.32 8.48
C VAL A 28 1.85 -2.73 8.79
N ILE A 29 2.71 -3.71 8.60
CA ILE A 29 2.35 -5.11 8.80
C ILE A 29 3.13 -5.64 9.99
N THR A 30 2.40 -6.13 11.00
CA THR A 30 3.01 -6.79 12.15
C THR A 30 2.64 -8.26 12.12
N ALA A 31 3.64 -9.10 12.08
CA ALA A 31 3.49 -10.55 12.08
C ALA A 31 3.31 -11.05 13.52
N HIS A 32 2.71 -12.23 13.66
CA HIS A 32 2.85 -12.97 14.90
C HIS A 32 4.34 -13.28 15.12
N SER A 33 4.74 -13.47 16.38
CA SER A 33 6.13 -13.64 16.74
C SER A 33 6.84 -14.68 15.87
N GLY A 34 7.94 -14.26 15.25
CA GLY A 34 8.77 -15.13 14.41
C GLY A 34 8.22 -15.43 13.03
N LYS A 35 7.10 -14.82 12.62
CA LYS A 35 6.44 -15.13 11.34
C LYS A 35 6.69 -14.13 10.21
N ARG A 36 7.43 -13.06 10.47
CA ARG A 36 7.68 -12.04 9.45
C ARG A 36 8.31 -12.61 8.18
N GLU A 37 9.30 -13.49 8.32
CA GLU A 37 10.01 -14.03 7.16
C GLU A 37 9.11 -14.89 6.26
N GLU A 38 8.14 -15.61 6.83
CA GLU A 38 7.16 -16.36 6.03
C GLU A 38 6.27 -15.41 5.22
N ILE A 39 5.83 -14.31 5.84
CA ILE A 39 5.02 -13.31 5.13
C ILE A 39 5.85 -12.67 4.02
N LEU A 40 7.10 -12.27 4.32
CA LEU A 40 7.98 -11.66 3.34
C LEU A 40 8.29 -12.59 2.17
N SER A 41 8.43 -13.89 2.42
CA SER A 41 8.63 -14.87 1.36
C SER A 41 7.44 -14.91 0.41
N ALA A 42 6.23 -14.96 0.95
CA ALA A 42 5.01 -14.92 0.13
C ALA A 42 4.86 -13.59 -0.61
N PHE A 43 5.20 -12.48 0.07
CA PHE A 43 5.16 -11.15 -0.52
C PHE A 43 6.10 -11.06 -1.73
N LYS A 44 7.34 -11.50 -1.59
CA LYS A 44 8.33 -11.44 -2.67
C LYS A 44 7.91 -12.23 -3.89
N LYS A 45 7.25 -13.37 -3.70
CA LYS A 45 6.72 -14.17 -4.81
C LYS A 45 5.61 -13.43 -5.56
N ASN A 46 4.86 -12.56 -4.87
CA ASN A 46 3.77 -11.82 -5.45
C ASN A 46 4.22 -10.54 -6.16
N VAL A 47 5.39 -10.01 -5.82
CA VAL A 47 5.90 -8.75 -6.36
C VAL A 47 5.92 -8.69 -7.90
N PRO A 48 6.42 -9.70 -8.62
CA PRO A 48 6.42 -9.63 -10.08
C PRO A 48 5.03 -9.50 -10.69
N LEU A 49 4.03 -10.14 -10.09
CA LEU A 49 2.63 -10.05 -10.55
C LEU A 49 2.09 -8.65 -10.34
N VAL A 50 2.41 -8.04 -9.19
CA VAL A 50 1.97 -6.69 -8.88
C VAL A 50 2.64 -5.67 -9.81
N HIS A 51 3.94 -5.84 -10.10
CA HIS A 51 4.66 -4.94 -11.01
C HIS A 51 4.09 -4.96 -12.42
N GLN A 52 3.42 -6.03 -12.83
CA GLN A 52 2.76 -6.12 -14.13
C GLN A 52 1.37 -5.48 -14.15
N GLU A 53 0.84 -5.11 -12.99
CA GLU A 53 -0.47 -4.48 -12.93
C GLU A 53 -0.43 -3.08 -13.53
N ASP A 54 -1.50 -2.72 -14.21
CA ASP A 54 -1.64 -1.40 -14.79
C ASP A 54 -1.60 -0.34 -13.69
N GLY A 55 -0.81 0.70 -13.90
CA GLY A 55 -0.70 1.81 -12.96
C GLY A 55 0.23 1.60 -11.77
N CYS A 56 0.89 0.44 -11.67
CA CYS A 56 1.87 0.21 -10.59
C CYS A 56 3.17 0.95 -10.88
N ILE A 57 3.53 1.89 -10.01
CA ILE A 57 4.78 2.65 -10.12
C ILE A 57 5.82 2.08 -9.16
N GLU A 58 5.41 1.74 -7.94
CA GLU A 58 6.31 1.23 -6.92
C GLU A 58 5.55 0.22 -6.05
N TYR A 59 6.19 -0.87 -5.71
CA TYR A 59 5.63 -1.87 -4.81
C TYR A 59 6.75 -2.70 -4.21
N GLY A 60 6.94 -2.60 -2.89
CA GLY A 60 8.01 -3.33 -2.21
C GLY A 60 7.85 -3.30 -0.70
N ALA A 61 8.58 -4.19 -0.05
CA ALA A 61 8.62 -4.26 1.39
C ALA A 61 9.95 -3.71 1.91
N VAL A 62 9.90 -3.03 3.05
CA VAL A 62 11.09 -2.48 3.71
C VAL A 62 11.08 -2.85 5.18
N ILE A 63 12.27 -3.01 5.74
CA ILE A 63 12.49 -3.33 7.14
C ILE A 63 13.54 -2.36 7.70
N ASP A 64 13.78 -2.43 9.01
CA ASP A 64 14.81 -1.59 9.63
C ASP A 64 16.17 -1.77 8.97
N THR A 65 16.85 -0.64 8.73
CA THR A 65 18.27 -0.64 8.36
C THR A 65 19.08 -0.84 9.63
N GLU A 66 20.09 -1.70 9.58
CA GLU A 66 20.93 -1.97 10.74
C GLU A 66 22.01 -0.89 10.91
N ASN A 67 22.45 -0.73 12.14
CA ASN A 67 23.60 0.12 12.51
C ASN A 67 23.46 1.60 12.11
N VAL A 68 22.25 2.13 12.23
CA VAL A 68 21.97 3.53 11.88
C VAL A 68 22.39 4.48 13.02
N GLY A 69 22.13 4.10 14.26
CA GLY A 69 22.41 4.93 15.42
C GLY A 69 21.18 5.24 16.25
N PRO A 70 21.34 6.07 17.30
CA PRO A 70 20.29 6.23 18.32
C PRO A 70 19.08 7.04 17.88
N PHE A 71 19.17 7.79 16.77
CA PHE A 71 18.03 8.57 16.29
C PHE A 71 16.93 7.75 15.61
N GLN A 72 17.24 6.47 15.31
CA GLN A 72 16.30 5.62 14.58
C GLN A 72 15.17 5.13 15.48
N ALA A 73 13.92 5.32 15.04
CA ALA A 73 12.78 4.61 15.61
C ALA A 73 12.65 3.28 14.88
N LYS A 74 12.91 2.18 15.56
CA LYS A 74 12.90 0.86 14.94
C LYS A 74 11.50 0.29 14.83
N LEU A 75 11.24 -0.43 13.74
CA LEU A 75 10.01 -1.20 13.55
C LEU A 75 10.03 -2.48 14.39
N GLY A 76 11.19 -3.09 14.52
CA GLY A 76 11.38 -4.35 15.24
C GLY A 76 11.34 -5.58 14.32
N GLU A 77 11.54 -6.74 14.93
CA GLU A 77 11.72 -8.00 14.21
C GLU A 77 10.48 -8.52 13.50
N ASP A 78 9.30 -8.18 14.02
CA ASP A 78 8.05 -8.74 13.51
C ASP A 78 7.27 -7.76 12.63
N THR A 79 7.81 -6.57 12.38
CA THR A 79 7.13 -5.54 11.60
C THR A 79 7.89 -5.22 10.32
N PHE A 80 7.15 -4.94 9.26
CA PHE A 80 7.70 -4.38 8.03
C PHE A 80 6.68 -3.41 7.44
N PHE A 81 7.16 -2.52 6.57
CA PHE A 81 6.28 -1.65 5.80
C PHE A 81 6.19 -2.14 4.37
N VAL A 82 5.04 -1.99 3.77
CA VAL A 82 4.88 -2.08 2.32
C VAL A 82 4.75 -0.66 1.81
N ILE A 83 5.62 -0.31 0.88
CA ILE A 83 5.63 1.00 0.23
C ILE A 83 5.12 0.82 -1.18
N GLU A 84 4.08 1.57 -1.54
CA GLU A 84 3.47 1.47 -2.86
C GLU A 84 3.23 2.85 -3.44
N LYS A 85 3.23 2.92 -4.76
CA LYS A 85 2.82 4.10 -5.50
C LYS A 85 2.04 3.65 -6.72
N TRP A 86 0.88 4.25 -6.91
CA TRP A 86 -0.03 3.94 -8.03
C TRP A 86 -0.37 5.21 -8.79
N GLU A 87 -0.59 5.06 -10.09
CA GLU A 87 -0.95 6.20 -10.93
C GLU A 87 -2.26 6.87 -10.52
N SER A 88 -3.18 6.10 -9.93
CA SER A 88 -4.47 6.65 -9.48
C SER A 88 -5.08 5.76 -8.39
N LEU A 89 -6.10 6.29 -7.73
CA LEU A 89 -6.88 5.53 -6.77
C LEU A 89 -7.57 4.34 -7.44
N ASP A 90 -8.05 4.49 -8.67
CA ASP A 90 -8.70 3.39 -9.39
C ASP A 90 -7.74 2.23 -9.63
N HIS A 91 -6.47 2.52 -9.93
CA HIS A 91 -5.44 1.49 -10.09
C HIS A 91 -5.18 0.77 -8.77
N LEU A 92 -5.12 1.51 -7.66
CA LEU A 92 -4.99 0.90 -6.34
C LEU A 92 -6.16 -0.02 -6.03
N MET A 93 -7.38 0.40 -6.32
CA MET A 93 -8.57 -0.39 -6.04
C MET A 93 -8.61 -1.67 -6.88
N ALA A 94 -8.19 -1.58 -8.14
CA ALA A 94 -8.06 -2.74 -9.01
C ALA A 94 -7.02 -3.72 -8.47
N HIS A 95 -5.88 -3.22 -7.99
CA HIS A 95 -4.86 -4.02 -7.32
C HIS A 95 -5.42 -4.77 -6.12
N ALA A 96 -6.12 -4.06 -5.24
CA ALA A 96 -6.65 -4.64 -4.01
C ALA A 96 -7.65 -5.77 -4.27
N SER A 97 -8.33 -5.75 -5.40
CA SER A 97 -9.32 -6.76 -5.76
C SER A 97 -8.81 -7.82 -6.73
N SER A 98 -7.53 -7.80 -7.07
CA SER A 98 -6.95 -8.78 -8.00
C SER A 98 -6.90 -10.18 -7.40
N ASP A 99 -6.92 -11.20 -8.28
CA ASP A 99 -6.90 -12.59 -7.85
C ASP A 99 -5.62 -12.95 -7.10
N HIS A 100 -4.47 -12.44 -7.55
CA HIS A 100 -3.21 -12.73 -6.88
C HIS A 100 -3.13 -12.07 -5.49
N MET A 101 -3.77 -10.92 -5.28
CA MET A 101 -3.85 -10.31 -3.95
C MET A 101 -4.77 -11.09 -3.03
N LYS A 102 -5.88 -11.62 -3.55
CA LYS A 102 -6.76 -12.50 -2.78
C LYS A 102 -6.04 -13.77 -2.35
N SER A 103 -5.28 -14.35 -3.25
CA SER A 103 -4.48 -15.55 -2.97
C SER A 103 -3.40 -15.27 -1.93
N TYR A 104 -2.69 -14.15 -2.08
CA TYR A 104 -1.69 -13.70 -1.12
C TYR A 104 -2.31 -13.50 0.27
N ALA A 105 -3.45 -12.81 0.33
CA ALA A 105 -4.15 -12.56 1.59
C ALA A 105 -4.53 -13.87 2.29
N ALA A 106 -5.03 -14.84 1.52
CA ALA A 106 -5.39 -16.15 2.08
C ALA A 106 -4.17 -16.88 2.65
N LYS A 107 -3.02 -16.78 1.99
CA LYS A 107 -1.79 -17.44 2.45
C LYS A 107 -1.20 -16.82 3.70
N THR A 108 -1.40 -15.51 3.89
CA THR A 108 -0.73 -14.77 4.97
C THR A 108 -1.64 -14.44 6.15
N LYS A 109 -2.94 -14.67 6.02
CA LYS A 109 -3.93 -14.28 7.02
C LYS A 109 -3.59 -14.74 8.44
N GLU A 110 -3.20 -15.98 8.61
CA GLU A 110 -2.90 -16.54 9.93
C GLU A 110 -1.54 -16.10 10.48
N LEU A 111 -0.70 -15.51 9.65
CA LEU A 111 0.63 -15.06 10.03
C LEU A 111 0.64 -13.60 10.50
N ILE A 112 -0.37 -12.85 10.16
CA ILE A 112 -0.46 -11.41 10.44
C ILE A 112 -1.21 -11.17 11.74
N ALA A 113 -0.55 -10.48 12.67
CA ALA A 113 -1.16 -10.07 13.94
C ALA A 113 -1.91 -8.75 13.80
N ASN A 114 -1.37 -7.80 13.02
CA ASN A 114 -1.98 -6.49 12.83
C ASN A 114 -1.58 -5.89 11.49
N ARG A 115 -2.49 -5.12 10.90
CA ARG A 115 -2.26 -4.44 9.64
C ARG A 115 -2.92 -3.07 9.66
N GLN A 116 -2.15 -2.05 9.29
CA GLN A 116 -2.65 -0.69 9.10
C GLN A 116 -2.25 -0.22 7.71
N ILE A 117 -3.19 0.28 6.95
CA ILE A 117 -2.92 0.74 5.59
C ILE A 117 -3.20 2.24 5.53
N HIS A 118 -2.16 3.02 5.22
CA HIS A 118 -2.28 4.45 5.00
C HIS A 118 -2.28 4.73 3.51
N VAL A 119 -3.33 5.40 3.04
CA VAL A 119 -3.46 5.81 1.64
C VAL A 119 -3.25 7.32 1.62
N LEU A 120 -2.20 7.75 0.94
CA LEU A 120 -1.67 9.10 1.08
C LEU A 120 -1.59 9.80 -0.27
N SER A 121 -1.71 11.11 -0.23
CA SER A 121 -1.51 11.98 -1.39
C SER A 121 -0.41 12.97 -1.07
N ALA A 122 0.24 13.51 -2.09
CA ALA A 122 1.23 14.56 -1.90
C ALA A 122 0.58 15.75 -1.20
N ALA A 123 1.28 16.30 -0.21
CA ALA A 123 0.80 17.44 0.57
C ALA A 123 0.94 18.74 -0.21
#